data_c32bc1058fd580e37742fff2eb56bfcf
#
_entry.id   c32bc1058fd580e37742fff2eb56bfcf
#
_cell.length_a   1.000
_cell.length_b   1.000
_cell.length_c   1.000
_cell.angle_alpha   90.00
_cell.angle_beta   90.00
_cell.angle_gamma   90.00
#
_symmetry.space_group_name_H-M   'P 1'
#
loop_
_entity.id
_entity.type
_entity.pdbx_description
1 polymer ?
#
loop_
_entity_poly.entity_id
_entity_poly.type
_entity_poly.pdbx_seq_one_letter_code
_entity_poly.pdbx_strand_id
1 'polypeptide(L)'
;MFLNISVAAPDTKDMCREFSYYMMILQEIGIESCRSPHRSLHKAIKAVTLNLMILDNKYTMPYTVPSAAIDGQYRCTPMTFAALSQDLAANHYSSTDIFMPQLQERGLMWVISKQHFEIYDYPLWLDCLTLQTWAQPPKGLFCFRDFAYYYAEGGKKASLSAAFKDFDSGEGKAAEWTAESLQRPEDLCVRGSTCWVVLNTQTNQPAVLDKTVFGSLGFCSDHLEGRVFAKISLPEHWNREELLYPSLLDIDMNGHVNNLNYIRWALSFMDADFCRGKLLRILDTNFLISAQYGEGLCCRCSYIEGNVYIHSIVRTADGSEVFRARTEWADEFKMTRPLKVK
;
A
#
# COMPACT_ATOMS: atom_id res chain seq x y z
N MET A 1 -14.09 -17.50 10.17
CA MET A 1 -13.51 -18.74 10.72
C MET A 1 -12.22 -19.00 9.95
N PHE A 2 -11.09 -18.45 10.42
CA PHE A 2 -9.78 -18.67 9.79
C PHE A 2 -9.21 -19.97 10.35
N LEU A 3 -8.99 -20.95 9.48
CA LEU A 3 -8.28 -22.18 9.83
C LEU A 3 -6.78 -21.86 9.90
N ASN A 4 -6.23 -21.91 11.11
CA ASN A 4 -4.80 -22.05 11.31
C ASN A 4 -4.36 -23.40 10.72
N ILE A 5 -3.74 -23.38 9.54
CA ILE A 5 -3.07 -24.56 9.00
C ILE A 5 -1.65 -24.56 9.56
N SER A 6 -1.49 -25.17 10.71
CA SER A 6 -0.20 -25.70 11.14
C SER A 6 0.14 -26.86 10.20
N VAL A 7 1.21 -26.72 9.42
CA VAL A 7 1.69 -27.78 8.51
C VAL A 7 2.49 -28.81 9.32
N ALA A 8 1.78 -29.62 10.07
CA ALA A 8 2.16 -31.00 10.29
C ALA A 8 1.52 -31.81 9.14
N ALA A 9 2.26 -32.73 8.51
CA ALA A 9 1.72 -33.56 7.43
C ALA A 9 0.39 -34.19 7.87
N PRO A 10 -0.74 -33.86 7.22
CA PRO A 10 -2.04 -34.31 7.73
C PRO A 10 -2.17 -35.84 7.54
N ASP A 11 -2.70 -36.49 8.56
CA ASP A 11 -3.17 -37.87 8.45
C ASP A 11 -4.24 -37.92 7.34
N THR A 12 -4.20 -38.94 6.50
CA THR A 12 -5.09 -39.09 5.33
C THR A 12 -6.59 -39.06 5.70
N LYS A 13 -6.95 -39.34 6.97
CA LYS A 13 -8.33 -39.24 7.47
C LYS A 13 -8.78 -37.78 7.71
N ASP A 14 -7.87 -36.89 8.07
CA ASP A 14 -8.19 -35.47 8.25
C ASP A 14 -8.34 -34.78 6.90
N MET A 15 -7.53 -35.11 5.89
CA MET A 15 -7.73 -34.63 4.53
C MET A 15 -9.11 -34.97 3.94
N CYS A 16 -9.65 -36.18 4.23
CA CYS A 16 -10.98 -36.55 3.76
C CYS A 16 -12.09 -35.77 4.47
N ARG A 17 -11.94 -35.43 5.74
CA ARG A 17 -12.90 -34.60 6.50
C ARG A 17 -12.88 -33.13 6.00
N GLU A 18 -11.73 -32.55 5.81
CA GLU A 18 -11.61 -31.20 5.23
C GLU A 18 -12.18 -31.15 3.82
N PHE A 19 -11.87 -32.13 2.97
CA PHE A 19 -12.43 -32.23 1.63
C PHE A 19 -13.97 -32.32 1.63
N SER A 20 -14.56 -33.08 2.52
CA SER A 20 -16.02 -33.17 2.68
C SER A 20 -16.63 -31.84 3.14
N TYR A 21 -15.99 -31.12 4.05
CA TYR A 21 -16.43 -29.80 4.50
C TYR A 21 -16.36 -28.76 3.38
N TYR A 22 -15.27 -28.76 2.61
CA TYR A 22 -15.14 -27.88 1.43
C TYR A 22 -16.15 -28.21 0.33
N MET A 23 -16.44 -29.48 0.08
CA MET A 23 -17.46 -29.90 -0.87
C MET A 23 -18.87 -29.46 -0.45
N MET A 24 -19.16 -29.45 0.84
CA MET A 24 -20.43 -28.97 1.38
C MET A 24 -20.59 -27.46 1.17
N ILE A 25 -19.54 -26.67 1.40
CA ILE A 25 -19.54 -25.23 1.12
C ILE A 25 -19.74 -24.96 -0.39
N LEU A 26 -19.10 -25.73 -1.26
CA LEU A 26 -19.25 -25.58 -2.70
C LEU A 26 -20.66 -25.91 -3.20
N GLN A 27 -21.35 -26.87 -2.57
CA GLN A 27 -22.75 -27.16 -2.84
C GLN A 27 -23.70 -26.05 -2.39
N GLU A 28 -23.45 -25.44 -1.22
CA GLU A 28 -24.25 -24.30 -0.75
C GLU A 28 -24.13 -23.04 -1.63
N ILE A 29 -22.97 -22.85 -2.30
CA ILE A 29 -22.76 -21.71 -3.21
C ILE A 29 -23.06 -22.03 -4.69
N GLY A 30 -23.66 -23.21 -4.98
CA GLY A 30 -24.21 -23.54 -6.30
C GLY A 30 -23.17 -23.81 -7.41
N ILE A 31 -21.94 -24.22 -7.05
CA ILE A 31 -20.91 -24.57 -8.04
C ILE A 31 -21.00 -26.06 -8.37
N GLU A 32 -21.77 -26.39 -9.39
CA GLU A 32 -21.82 -27.73 -9.96
C GLU A 32 -20.72 -27.94 -11.03
N SER A 33 -19.98 -29.03 -10.84
CA SER A 33 -19.09 -29.76 -11.78
C SER A 33 -18.20 -28.94 -12.74
N CYS A 34 -16.91 -28.87 -12.44
CA CYS A 34 -15.89 -28.42 -13.38
C CYS A 34 -14.86 -29.54 -13.64
N ARG A 35 -14.46 -29.75 -14.92
CA ARG A 35 -13.52 -30.80 -15.37
C ARG A 35 -12.08 -30.70 -14.84
N SER A 36 -11.77 -29.72 -13.97
CA SER A 36 -10.50 -29.58 -13.27
C SER A 36 -10.77 -29.07 -11.85
N PRO A 37 -10.98 -29.96 -10.87
CA PRO A 37 -11.44 -29.60 -9.52
C PRO A 37 -10.47 -28.67 -8.78
N HIS A 38 -9.16 -28.80 -8.96
CA HIS A 38 -8.17 -27.95 -8.27
C HIS A 38 -8.20 -26.46 -8.69
N ARG A 39 -8.34 -26.18 -9.99
CA ARG A 39 -8.40 -24.77 -10.47
C ARG A 39 -9.73 -24.11 -10.11
N SER A 40 -10.81 -24.87 -10.14
CA SER A 40 -12.14 -24.37 -9.79
C SER A 40 -12.26 -24.09 -8.30
N LEU A 41 -11.78 -25.00 -7.47
CA LEU A 41 -11.75 -24.85 -6.00
C LEU A 41 -10.91 -23.64 -5.59
N HIS A 42 -9.72 -23.45 -6.17
CA HIS A 42 -8.87 -22.30 -5.87
C HIS A 42 -9.53 -20.97 -6.24
N LYS A 43 -10.23 -20.92 -7.39
CA LYS A 43 -11.01 -19.73 -7.79
C LYS A 43 -12.19 -19.48 -6.85
N ALA A 44 -12.90 -20.52 -6.43
CA ALA A 44 -14.03 -20.40 -5.52
C ALA A 44 -13.58 -19.94 -4.11
N ILE A 45 -12.53 -20.54 -3.55
CA ILE A 45 -11.94 -20.11 -2.27
C ILE A 45 -11.49 -18.65 -2.36
N LYS A 46 -10.80 -18.28 -3.43
CA LYS A 46 -10.35 -16.90 -3.64
C LYS A 46 -11.53 -15.92 -3.70
N ALA A 47 -12.62 -16.27 -4.39
CA ALA A 47 -13.80 -15.43 -4.49
C ALA A 47 -14.54 -15.29 -3.15
N VAL A 48 -14.68 -16.36 -2.40
CA VAL A 48 -15.30 -16.34 -1.04
C VAL A 48 -14.43 -15.53 -0.08
N THR A 49 -13.13 -15.77 -0.05
CA THR A 49 -12.20 -15.00 0.80
C THR A 49 -12.23 -13.52 0.46
N LEU A 50 -12.27 -13.16 -0.83
CA LEU A 50 -12.33 -11.77 -1.25
C LEU A 50 -13.65 -11.11 -0.84
N ASN A 51 -14.79 -11.81 -0.97
CA ASN A 51 -16.10 -11.28 -0.55
C ASN A 51 -16.16 -11.06 0.97
N LEU A 52 -15.50 -11.90 1.77
CA LEU A 52 -15.38 -11.71 3.22
C LEU A 52 -14.48 -10.52 3.59
N MET A 53 -13.59 -10.10 2.68
CA MET A 53 -12.70 -8.95 2.87
C MET A 53 -13.31 -7.63 2.39
N ILE A 54 -14.48 -7.63 1.75
CA ILE A 54 -15.16 -6.43 1.27
C ILE A 54 -16.40 -6.19 2.11
N LEU A 55 -16.40 -5.12 2.90
CA LEU A 55 -17.53 -4.63 3.66
C LEU A 55 -17.76 -3.16 3.30
N ASP A 56 -19.01 -2.79 2.98
CA ASP A 56 -19.39 -1.42 2.61
C ASP A 56 -18.51 -0.80 1.52
N ASN A 57 -18.15 -1.62 0.51
CA ASN A 57 -17.24 -1.25 -0.59
C ASN A 57 -15.80 -0.91 -0.14
N LYS A 58 -15.42 -1.28 1.06
CA LYS A 58 -14.05 -1.19 1.56
C LYS A 58 -13.42 -2.57 1.58
N TYR A 59 -12.29 -2.70 0.92
CA TYR A 59 -11.46 -3.90 0.99
C TYR A 59 -10.59 -3.84 2.24
N THR A 60 -10.60 -4.91 3.02
CA THR A 60 -9.89 -4.99 4.30
C THR A 60 -8.96 -6.20 4.31
N MET A 61 -7.73 -6.02 4.78
CA MET A 61 -6.71 -7.07 4.86
C MET A 61 -5.93 -6.98 6.17
N PRO A 62 -5.68 -8.13 6.86
CA PRO A 62 -4.76 -8.18 7.99
C PRO A 62 -3.31 -8.06 7.52
N TYR A 63 -2.47 -7.47 8.35
CA TYR A 63 -1.04 -7.36 8.09
C TYR A 63 -0.26 -7.38 9.41
N THR A 64 0.74 -8.26 9.49
CA THR A 64 1.70 -8.25 10.60
C THR A 64 3.00 -7.67 10.09
N VAL A 65 3.55 -6.67 10.77
CA VAL A 65 4.76 -5.96 10.35
C VAL A 65 5.96 -6.92 10.35
N PRO A 66 6.51 -7.29 9.17
CA PRO A 66 7.64 -8.20 9.08
C PRO A 66 8.97 -7.45 9.27
N SER A 67 10.05 -8.19 9.50
CA SER A 67 11.39 -7.62 9.67
C SER A 67 11.92 -6.89 8.43
N ALA A 68 11.45 -7.23 7.23
CA ALA A 68 11.83 -6.55 5.99
C ALA A 68 11.17 -5.17 5.81
N ALA A 69 10.17 -4.84 6.63
CA ALA A 69 9.39 -3.61 6.53
C ALA A 69 9.84 -2.51 7.51
N ILE A 70 10.88 -2.76 8.32
CA ILE A 70 11.27 -1.90 9.43
C ILE A 70 12.62 -1.22 9.22
N ASP A 71 12.79 -0.09 9.92
CA ASP A 71 14.06 0.62 10.03
C ASP A 71 14.95 0.07 11.16
N GLY A 72 16.13 0.67 11.35
CA GLY A 72 17.07 0.31 12.43
C GLY A 72 16.55 0.56 13.86
N GLN A 73 15.38 1.15 14.02
CA GLN A 73 14.69 1.35 15.29
C GLN A 73 13.41 0.50 15.39
N TYR A 74 13.32 -0.55 14.56
CA TYR A 74 12.21 -1.51 14.52
C TYR A 74 10.86 -0.91 14.12
N ARG A 75 10.83 0.26 13.50
CA ARG A 75 9.63 0.95 13.06
C ARG A 75 9.35 0.69 11.59
N CYS A 76 8.08 0.55 11.25
CA CYS A 76 7.63 0.48 9.87
C CYS A 76 8.15 1.68 9.07
N THR A 77 8.72 1.45 7.89
CA THR A 77 9.26 2.55 7.08
C THR A 77 8.16 3.27 6.29
N PRO A 78 8.33 4.56 5.93
CA PRO A 78 7.40 5.24 5.02
C PRO A 78 7.24 4.52 3.67
N MET A 79 8.28 3.85 3.21
CA MET A 79 8.27 3.03 1.99
C MET A 79 7.27 1.88 2.09
N THR A 80 7.18 1.25 3.26
CA THR A 80 6.24 0.16 3.51
C THR A 80 4.79 0.63 3.36
N PHE A 81 4.44 1.82 3.87
CA PHE A 81 3.08 2.35 3.72
C PHE A 81 2.71 2.59 2.25
N ALA A 82 3.64 3.13 1.46
CA ALA A 82 3.43 3.32 0.03
C ALA A 82 3.31 1.97 -0.73
N ALA A 83 4.13 0.97 -0.38
CA ALA A 83 4.05 -0.37 -0.96
C ALA A 83 2.72 -1.05 -0.65
N LEU A 84 2.29 -1.04 0.61
CA LEU A 84 1.02 -1.60 1.05
C LEU A 84 -0.17 -0.96 0.34
N SER A 85 -0.13 0.33 0.00
CA SER A 85 -1.21 0.98 -0.75
C SER A 85 -1.36 0.42 -2.16
N GLN A 86 -0.25 0.09 -2.82
CA GLN A 86 -0.27 -0.52 -4.16
C GLN A 86 -0.78 -1.96 -4.10
N ASP A 87 -0.32 -2.75 -3.12
CA ASP A 87 -0.76 -4.13 -2.93
C ASP A 87 -2.26 -4.22 -2.60
N LEU A 88 -2.75 -3.35 -1.70
CA LEU A 88 -4.17 -3.27 -1.36
C LEU A 88 -5.03 -2.91 -2.57
N ALA A 89 -4.58 -1.94 -3.39
CA ALA A 89 -5.28 -1.55 -4.60
C ALA A 89 -5.34 -2.71 -5.60
N ALA A 90 -4.21 -3.39 -5.83
CA ALA A 90 -4.12 -4.53 -6.73
C ALA A 90 -4.99 -5.70 -6.26
N ASN A 91 -4.95 -6.03 -4.96
CA ASN A 91 -5.75 -7.09 -4.37
C ASN A 91 -7.24 -6.79 -4.47
N HIS A 92 -7.67 -5.56 -4.18
CA HIS A 92 -9.07 -5.14 -4.31
C HIS A 92 -9.58 -5.29 -5.76
N TYR A 93 -8.74 -5.00 -6.75
CA TYR A 93 -9.11 -5.10 -8.16
C TYR A 93 -8.88 -6.49 -8.77
N SER A 94 -8.25 -7.42 -8.06
CA SER A 94 -7.83 -8.72 -8.60
C SER A 94 -8.98 -9.62 -9.10
N SER A 95 -10.21 -9.34 -8.71
CA SER A 95 -11.42 -10.05 -9.16
C SER A 95 -12.24 -9.27 -10.20
N THR A 96 -11.72 -8.17 -10.73
CA THR A 96 -12.47 -7.26 -11.61
C THR A 96 -11.84 -7.15 -12.98
N ASP A 97 -12.60 -6.61 -13.95
CA ASP A 97 -12.14 -6.37 -15.31
C ASP A 97 -11.16 -5.19 -15.45
N ILE A 98 -10.91 -4.47 -14.37
CA ILE A 98 -9.93 -3.37 -14.28
C ILE A 98 -8.63 -3.76 -13.59
N PHE A 99 -8.46 -5.04 -13.25
CA PHE A 99 -7.18 -5.57 -12.81
C PHE A 99 -6.13 -5.43 -13.92
N MET A 100 -4.87 -5.20 -13.54
CA MET A 100 -3.81 -4.85 -14.48
C MET A 100 -3.71 -5.76 -15.72
N PRO A 101 -3.71 -7.10 -15.59
CA PRO A 101 -3.63 -7.98 -16.78
C PRO A 101 -4.78 -7.77 -17.77
N GLN A 102 -6.03 -7.61 -17.28
CA GLN A 102 -7.18 -7.39 -18.13
C GLN A 102 -7.14 -6.03 -18.83
N LEU A 103 -6.59 -5.00 -18.18
CA LEU A 103 -6.38 -3.70 -18.83
C LEU A 103 -5.29 -3.79 -19.90
N GLN A 104 -4.19 -4.49 -19.64
CA GLN A 104 -3.11 -4.67 -20.61
C GLN A 104 -3.57 -5.39 -21.88
N GLU A 105 -4.46 -6.39 -21.76
CA GLU A 105 -5.09 -7.04 -22.91
C GLU A 105 -5.89 -6.06 -23.79
N ARG A 106 -6.37 -4.97 -23.19
CA ARG A 106 -7.10 -3.88 -23.91
C ARG A 106 -6.20 -2.72 -24.35
N GLY A 107 -4.88 -2.87 -24.20
CA GLY A 107 -3.92 -1.79 -24.49
C GLY A 107 -4.01 -0.61 -23.52
N LEU A 108 -4.43 -0.87 -22.28
CA LEU A 108 -4.59 0.13 -21.22
C LEU A 108 -3.71 -0.20 -20.02
N MET A 109 -3.31 0.81 -19.25
CA MET A 109 -2.55 0.63 -18.02
C MET A 109 -2.93 1.66 -16.97
N TRP A 110 -2.88 1.25 -15.70
CA TRP A 110 -2.97 2.16 -14.57
C TRP A 110 -1.65 2.89 -14.37
N VAL A 111 -1.73 4.19 -14.19
CA VAL A 111 -0.61 5.05 -13.82
C VAL A 111 -0.99 5.85 -12.59
N ILE A 112 -0.18 5.77 -11.55
CA ILE A 112 -0.33 6.64 -10.38
C ILE A 112 0.21 8.03 -10.73
N SER A 113 -0.59 9.05 -10.47
CA SER A 113 -0.21 10.44 -10.71
C SER A 113 0.21 11.13 -9.42
N LYS A 114 -0.51 10.88 -8.33
CA LYS A 114 -0.24 11.52 -7.03
C LYS A 114 -0.52 10.58 -5.89
N GLN A 115 0.22 10.79 -4.78
CA GLN A 115 -0.07 10.18 -3.49
C GLN A 115 0.00 11.23 -2.38
N HIS A 116 -0.81 11.02 -1.36
CA HIS A 116 -0.79 11.75 -0.10
C HIS A 116 -0.89 10.76 1.04
N PHE A 117 0.01 10.84 2.01
CA PHE A 117 -0.02 10.06 3.24
C PHE A 117 0.17 10.97 4.45
N GLU A 118 -0.65 10.72 5.47
CA GLU A 118 -0.49 11.26 6.82
C GLU A 118 -0.17 10.11 7.77
N ILE A 119 0.94 10.22 8.47
CA ILE A 119 1.43 9.19 9.39
C ILE A 119 1.26 9.72 10.81
N TYR A 120 0.39 9.11 11.58
CA TYR A 120 0.07 9.49 12.96
C TYR A 120 0.88 8.72 13.97
N ASP A 121 1.17 7.44 13.69
CA ASP A 121 2.01 6.57 14.50
C ASP A 121 2.78 5.59 13.62
N TYR A 122 3.90 5.08 14.12
CA TYR A 122 4.74 4.13 13.41
C TYR A 122 4.59 2.75 14.03
N PRO A 123 3.92 1.81 13.36
CA PRO A 123 3.87 0.43 13.81
C PRO A 123 5.27 -0.16 13.95
N LEU A 124 5.44 -0.94 15.00
CA LEU A 124 6.68 -1.64 15.30
C LEU A 124 6.68 -3.05 14.67
N TRP A 125 7.85 -3.65 14.61
CA TRP A 125 7.98 -5.05 14.25
C TRP A 125 7.02 -5.91 15.07
N LEU A 126 6.32 -6.85 14.41
CA LEU A 126 5.28 -7.74 14.94
C LEU A 126 3.99 -7.04 15.39
N ASP A 127 3.82 -5.74 15.25
CA ASP A 127 2.48 -5.15 15.41
C ASP A 127 1.53 -5.73 14.35
N CYS A 128 0.30 -6.01 14.75
CA CYS A 128 -0.76 -6.46 13.85
C CYS A 128 -1.61 -5.27 13.44
N LEU A 129 -1.83 -5.15 12.13
CA LEU A 129 -2.59 -4.07 11.54
C LEU A 129 -3.80 -4.59 10.79
N THR A 130 -4.79 -3.72 10.68
CA THR A 130 -5.91 -3.81 9.76
C THR A 130 -5.73 -2.76 8.70
N LEU A 131 -5.55 -3.20 7.46
CA LEU A 131 -5.37 -2.32 6.32
C LEU A 131 -6.67 -2.22 5.54
N GLN A 132 -7.15 -1.01 5.28
CA GLN A 132 -8.35 -0.76 4.50
C GLN A 132 -8.06 0.08 3.27
N THR A 133 -8.79 -0.18 2.18
CA THR A 133 -8.79 0.67 0.98
C THR A 133 -10.17 0.66 0.30
N TRP A 134 -10.52 1.77 -0.32
CA TRP A 134 -11.74 1.91 -1.12
C TRP A 134 -11.55 2.86 -2.28
N ALA A 135 -12.26 2.60 -3.36
CA ALA A 135 -12.30 3.46 -4.53
C ALA A 135 -13.41 4.50 -4.39
N GLN A 136 -13.12 5.72 -4.80
CA GLN A 136 -14.11 6.78 -4.95
C GLN A 136 -14.71 6.78 -6.35
N PRO A 137 -15.89 7.37 -6.55
CA PRO A 137 -16.43 7.58 -7.90
C PRO A 137 -15.42 8.36 -8.77
N PRO A 138 -15.13 7.89 -10.00
CA PRO A 138 -14.21 8.58 -10.90
C PRO A 138 -14.67 10.01 -11.20
N LYS A 139 -13.73 10.94 -11.33
CA LYS A 139 -13.97 12.34 -11.72
C LYS A 139 -13.25 12.63 -13.04
N GLY A 140 -13.96 12.46 -14.15
CA GLY A 140 -13.38 12.59 -15.50
C GLY A 140 -12.30 11.53 -15.75
N LEU A 141 -11.07 11.96 -15.98
CA LEU A 141 -9.91 11.07 -16.21
C LEU A 141 -9.28 10.54 -14.92
N PHE A 142 -9.70 11.07 -13.77
CA PHE A 142 -9.06 10.79 -12.49
C PHE A 142 -9.85 9.76 -11.69
N CYS A 143 -9.15 8.75 -11.20
CA CYS A 143 -9.66 7.73 -10.29
C CYS A 143 -8.97 7.89 -8.93
N PHE A 144 -9.74 8.09 -7.88
CA PHE A 144 -9.23 8.31 -6.53
C PHE A 144 -9.44 7.06 -5.67
N ARG A 145 -8.50 6.82 -4.78
CA ARG A 145 -8.53 5.70 -3.85
C ARG A 145 -7.98 6.13 -2.50
N ASP A 146 -8.69 5.81 -1.44
CA ASP A 146 -8.30 6.10 -0.07
C ASP A 146 -7.82 4.86 0.66
N PHE A 147 -7.00 5.10 1.69
CA PHE A 147 -6.37 4.08 2.52
C PHE A 147 -6.43 4.51 3.99
N ALA A 148 -6.67 3.54 4.85
CA ALA A 148 -6.58 3.72 6.30
C ALA A 148 -5.97 2.46 6.92
N TYR A 149 -4.93 2.64 7.75
CA TYR A 149 -4.22 1.55 8.42
C TYR A 149 -4.43 1.72 9.92
N TYR A 150 -4.98 0.71 10.54
CA TYR A 150 -5.32 0.71 11.96
C TYR A 150 -4.51 -0.36 12.69
N TYR A 151 -4.22 -0.14 13.95
CA TYR A 151 -3.84 -1.26 14.81
C TYR A 151 -5.03 -2.20 14.96
N ALA A 152 -4.81 -3.49 14.80
CA ALA A 152 -5.82 -4.50 15.12
C ALA A 152 -6.06 -4.52 16.63
N GLU A 153 -7.20 -5.00 17.09
CA GLU A 153 -7.48 -5.13 18.52
C GLU A 153 -6.40 -5.98 19.19
N GLY A 154 -5.77 -5.44 20.25
CA GLY A 154 -4.59 -6.04 20.86
C GLY A 154 -3.34 -6.11 19.97
N GLY A 155 -3.41 -5.55 18.75
CA GLY A 155 -2.34 -5.61 17.75
C GLY A 155 -1.17 -4.69 18.03
N LYS A 156 -1.38 -3.64 18.84
CA LYS A 156 -0.32 -2.68 19.23
C LYS A 156 0.51 -3.27 20.37
N LYS A 157 1.76 -3.59 20.10
CA LYS A 157 2.66 -4.13 21.12
C LYS A 157 3.26 -3.02 21.99
N ALA A 158 3.20 -3.19 23.29
CA ALA A 158 3.72 -2.20 24.26
C ALA A 158 5.27 -2.08 24.20
N SER A 159 5.93 -3.18 23.85
CA SER A 159 7.39 -3.26 23.67
C SER A 159 7.74 -4.49 22.82
N LEU A 160 8.95 -4.48 22.25
CA LEU A 160 9.48 -5.64 21.53
C LEU A 160 9.53 -6.90 22.40
N SER A 161 9.86 -6.78 23.69
CA SER A 161 9.90 -7.95 24.59
C SER A 161 8.52 -8.57 24.81
N ALA A 162 7.45 -7.77 24.84
CA ALA A 162 6.08 -8.27 24.87
C ALA A 162 5.69 -8.96 23.55
N ALA A 163 6.08 -8.36 22.41
CA ALA A 163 5.83 -8.94 21.09
C ALA A 163 6.50 -10.33 20.94
N PHE A 164 7.73 -10.48 21.41
CA PHE A 164 8.42 -11.79 21.36
C PHE A 164 7.76 -12.85 22.25
N LYS A 165 7.26 -12.46 23.43
CA LYS A 165 6.53 -13.42 24.30
C LYS A 165 5.25 -13.92 23.67
N ASP A 166 4.49 -13.02 23.04
CA ASP A 166 3.24 -13.40 22.37
C ASP A 166 3.50 -14.29 21.14
N PHE A 167 4.60 -14.04 20.42
CA PHE A 167 5.02 -14.86 19.28
C PHE A 167 5.42 -16.28 19.70
N ASP A 168 6.14 -16.40 20.83
CA ASP A 168 6.63 -17.68 21.36
C ASP A 168 5.50 -18.53 21.97
N SER A 169 4.47 -17.88 22.54
CA SER A 169 3.31 -18.56 23.15
C SER A 169 2.31 -19.12 22.14
N GLY A 170 2.38 -18.72 20.88
CA GLY A 170 1.40 -19.12 19.86
C GLY A 170 -0.03 -18.59 20.11
N GLU A 171 -0.22 -17.75 21.14
CA GLU A 171 -1.52 -17.20 21.54
C GLU A 171 -1.95 -15.96 20.75
N GLY A 172 -1.28 -15.64 19.65
CA GLY A 172 -1.74 -14.60 18.74
C GLY A 172 -3.12 -14.93 18.19
N LYS A 173 -4.18 -14.55 18.91
CA LYS A 173 -5.55 -14.67 18.43
C LYS A 173 -5.67 -13.86 17.15
N ALA A 174 -6.04 -14.51 16.06
CA ALA A 174 -6.55 -13.82 14.90
C ALA A 174 -7.71 -12.95 15.37
N ALA A 175 -7.60 -11.61 15.19
CA ALA A 175 -8.65 -10.72 15.59
C ALA A 175 -9.93 -11.07 14.83
N GLU A 176 -11.04 -11.33 15.55
CA GLU A 176 -12.35 -11.45 14.94
C GLU A 176 -12.76 -10.05 14.42
N TRP A 177 -12.98 -9.97 13.12
CA TRP A 177 -13.29 -8.75 12.42
C TRP A 177 -14.76 -8.41 12.56
N THR A 178 -15.10 -7.41 13.36
CA THR A 178 -16.44 -6.80 13.37
C THR A 178 -16.36 -5.41 12.75
N ALA A 179 -17.45 -4.94 12.12
CA ALA A 179 -17.50 -3.60 11.55
C ALA A 179 -17.19 -2.50 12.60
N GLU A 180 -17.51 -2.76 13.86
CA GLU A 180 -17.28 -1.85 14.98
C GLU A 180 -15.81 -1.84 15.46
N SER A 181 -15.08 -2.96 15.31
CA SER A 181 -13.65 -3.04 15.67
C SER A 181 -12.74 -2.35 14.65
N LEU A 182 -13.28 -1.95 13.49
CA LEU A 182 -12.53 -1.43 12.35
C LEU A 182 -12.39 0.10 12.30
N GLN A 183 -12.97 0.84 13.24
CA GLN A 183 -13.09 2.31 13.10
C GLN A 183 -12.84 3.08 14.39
N ARG A 184 -11.87 2.69 15.19
CA ARG A 184 -11.46 3.53 16.33
C ARG A 184 -10.43 4.56 15.85
N PRO A 185 -10.74 5.87 15.88
CA PRO A 185 -9.78 6.91 15.50
C PRO A 185 -8.45 6.84 16.24
N GLU A 186 -8.46 6.37 17.49
CA GLU A 186 -7.26 6.18 18.31
C GLU A 186 -6.34 5.04 17.83
N ASP A 187 -6.85 4.10 17.05
CA ASP A 187 -6.07 3.00 16.48
C ASP A 187 -5.55 3.33 15.08
N LEU A 188 -5.95 4.46 14.49
CA LEU A 188 -5.48 4.89 13.19
C LEU A 188 -4.00 5.28 13.24
N CYS A 189 -3.15 4.56 12.52
CA CYS A 189 -1.72 4.86 12.44
C CYS A 189 -1.33 5.57 11.15
N VAL A 190 -1.99 5.29 10.03
CA VAL A 190 -1.74 5.93 8.74
C VAL A 190 -3.05 6.11 7.98
N ARG A 191 -3.20 7.24 7.31
CA ARG A 191 -4.20 7.40 6.25
C ARG A 191 -3.56 7.92 4.99
N GLY A 192 -4.16 7.68 3.85
CA GLY A 192 -3.63 8.15 2.58
C GLY A 192 -4.65 8.18 1.47
N SER A 193 -4.32 8.90 0.43
CA SER A 193 -5.08 8.95 -0.81
C SER A 193 -4.16 8.87 -2.00
N THR A 194 -4.64 8.25 -3.07
CA THR A 194 -3.93 8.18 -4.35
C THR A 194 -4.83 8.64 -5.49
N CYS A 195 -4.22 9.26 -6.48
CA CYS A 195 -4.86 9.68 -7.72
C CYS A 195 -4.25 8.89 -8.88
N TRP A 196 -5.08 8.22 -9.63
CA TRP A 196 -4.71 7.39 -10.76
C TRP A 196 -5.32 7.89 -12.05
N VAL A 197 -4.64 7.63 -13.14
CA VAL A 197 -5.17 7.77 -14.50
C VAL A 197 -4.96 6.46 -15.25
N VAL A 198 -5.82 6.21 -16.24
CA VAL A 198 -5.59 5.12 -17.19
C VAL A 198 -4.99 5.71 -18.45
N LEU A 199 -3.91 5.12 -18.93
CA LEU A 199 -3.28 5.49 -20.20
C LEU A 199 -3.49 4.38 -21.23
N ASN A 200 -3.66 4.80 -22.48
CA ASN A 200 -3.51 3.91 -23.62
C ASN A 200 -2.00 3.67 -23.86
N THR A 201 -1.60 2.41 -23.89
CA THR A 201 -0.19 2.00 -23.96
C THR A 201 0.49 2.32 -25.30
N GLN A 202 -0.29 2.51 -26.37
CA GLN A 202 0.24 2.84 -27.70
C GLN A 202 0.38 4.34 -27.91
N THR A 203 -0.58 5.14 -27.43
CA THR A 203 -0.64 6.58 -27.67
C THR A 203 -0.13 7.41 -26.51
N ASN A 204 0.05 6.81 -25.33
CA ASN A 204 0.34 7.48 -24.04
C ASN A 204 -0.70 8.55 -23.68
N GLN A 205 -1.90 8.48 -24.26
CA GLN A 205 -2.96 9.44 -23.96
C GLN A 205 -3.87 8.90 -22.85
N PRO A 206 -4.37 9.78 -21.99
CA PRO A 206 -5.37 9.38 -20.99
C PRO A 206 -6.62 8.79 -21.63
N ALA A 207 -7.11 7.70 -21.06
CA ALA A 207 -8.33 7.03 -21.44
C ALA A 207 -9.38 7.15 -20.33
N VAL A 208 -10.63 7.47 -20.72
CA VAL A 208 -11.76 7.42 -19.79
C VAL A 208 -12.20 5.98 -19.67
N LEU A 209 -12.23 5.45 -18.44
CA LEU A 209 -12.87 4.18 -18.17
C LEU A 209 -14.38 4.36 -18.13
N ASP A 210 -15.11 3.56 -18.88
CA ASP A 210 -16.55 3.45 -18.74
C ASP A 210 -16.87 2.95 -17.33
N LYS A 211 -17.87 3.53 -16.67
CA LYS A 211 -18.28 3.13 -15.31
C LYS A 211 -18.66 1.66 -15.21
N THR A 212 -19.14 1.08 -16.32
CA THR A 212 -19.48 -0.35 -16.40
C THR A 212 -18.27 -1.26 -16.24
N VAL A 213 -17.06 -0.78 -16.55
CA VAL A 213 -15.81 -1.57 -16.41
C VAL A 213 -15.45 -1.80 -14.94
N PHE A 214 -15.93 -0.94 -14.05
CA PHE A 214 -15.76 -1.13 -12.61
C PHE A 214 -16.64 -2.28 -12.07
N GLY A 215 -17.60 -2.74 -12.87
CA GLY A 215 -18.40 -3.95 -12.63
C GLY A 215 -19.09 -3.93 -11.26
N SER A 216 -18.89 -4.98 -10.50
CA SER A 216 -19.45 -5.16 -9.14
C SER A 216 -18.69 -4.39 -8.06
N LEU A 217 -17.59 -3.68 -8.39
CA LEU A 217 -16.92 -2.80 -7.42
C LEU A 217 -17.80 -1.62 -7.08
N GLY A 218 -18.30 -1.63 -5.87
CA GLY A 218 -18.95 -0.46 -5.30
C GLY A 218 -17.93 0.66 -5.09
N PHE A 219 -18.42 1.89 -5.16
CA PHE A 219 -17.67 3.06 -4.74
C PHE A 219 -18.09 3.44 -3.33
N CYS A 220 -17.11 3.86 -2.52
CA CYS A 220 -17.39 4.42 -1.20
C CYS A 220 -17.35 5.96 -1.29
N SER A 221 -18.36 6.61 -0.73
CA SER A 221 -18.43 8.09 -0.69
C SER A 221 -17.61 8.68 0.46
N ASP A 222 -17.14 7.84 1.39
CA ASP A 222 -16.28 8.32 2.48
C ASP A 222 -15.00 8.90 1.89
N HIS A 223 -14.73 10.15 2.22
CA HIS A 223 -13.45 10.78 1.94
C HIS A 223 -12.70 10.89 3.25
N LEU A 224 -11.43 10.58 3.20
CA LEU A 224 -10.54 10.97 4.28
C LEU A 224 -10.54 12.50 4.32
N GLU A 225 -11.10 13.08 5.40
CA GLU A 225 -11.15 14.53 5.59
C GLU A 225 -9.73 15.10 5.54
N GLY A 226 -9.59 16.23 4.88
CA GLY A 226 -8.32 16.94 4.77
C GLY A 226 -7.90 17.22 3.34
N ARG A 227 -6.73 17.78 3.22
CA ARG A 227 -6.19 18.28 1.98
C ARG A 227 -5.61 17.17 1.14
N VAL A 228 -6.23 16.91 0.02
CA VAL A 228 -5.74 15.93 -0.95
C VAL A 228 -5.11 16.66 -2.15
N PHE A 229 -3.84 16.35 -2.47
CA PHE A 229 -3.16 16.74 -3.72
C PHE A 229 -2.94 18.24 -3.96
N ALA A 230 -2.46 18.93 -2.94
CA ALA A 230 -2.04 20.31 -3.12
C ALA A 230 -0.95 20.46 -4.19
N LYS A 231 -0.90 21.65 -4.79
CA LYS A 231 0.21 22.03 -5.66
C LYS A 231 1.50 22.12 -4.82
N ILE A 232 2.52 21.38 -5.23
CA ILE A 232 3.86 21.48 -4.64
C ILE A 232 4.64 22.53 -5.45
N SER A 233 4.97 23.65 -4.82
CA SER A 233 5.81 24.68 -5.42
C SER A 233 7.28 24.29 -5.31
N LEU A 234 8.07 24.59 -6.35
CA LEU A 234 9.52 24.38 -6.32
C LEU A 234 10.21 25.52 -5.56
N PRO A 235 11.31 25.24 -4.85
CA PRO A 235 12.14 26.27 -4.24
C PRO A 235 12.92 27.05 -5.32
N GLU A 236 13.40 28.23 -4.96
CA GLU A 236 14.28 29.02 -5.84
C GLU A 236 15.68 28.39 -5.97
N HIS A 237 16.15 27.74 -4.93
CA HIS A 237 17.47 27.08 -4.86
C HIS A 237 17.37 25.68 -4.27
N TRP A 238 18.28 24.80 -4.69
CA TRP A 238 18.41 23.47 -4.17
C TRP A 238 19.57 23.39 -3.18
N ASN A 239 19.33 22.82 -1.98
CA ASN A 239 20.38 22.65 -0.98
C ASN A 239 21.30 21.49 -1.30
N ARG A 240 20.77 20.45 -1.95
CA ARG A 240 21.50 19.24 -2.30
C ARG A 240 21.03 18.68 -3.64
N GLU A 241 22.00 18.23 -4.44
CA GLU A 241 21.77 17.56 -5.72
C GLU A 241 22.71 16.37 -5.86
N GLU A 242 22.18 15.24 -6.32
CA GLU A 242 22.96 14.02 -6.56
C GLU A 242 22.51 13.33 -7.83
N LEU A 243 23.50 12.80 -8.58
CA LEU A 243 23.24 11.99 -9.77
C LEU A 243 22.98 10.54 -9.39
N LEU A 244 22.00 9.94 -10.06
CA LEU A 244 21.70 8.53 -9.95
C LEU A 244 21.32 7.93 -11.30
N TYR A 245 21.42 6.61 -11.41
CA TYR A 245 21.03 5.86 -12.60
C TYR A 245 20.19 4.67 -12.16
N PRO A 246 18.93 4.54 -12.64
CA PRO A 246 18.11 3.38 -12.35
C PRO A 246 18.80 2.08 -12.76
N SER A 247 18.83 1.13 -11.83
CA SER A 247 19.35 -0.21 -12.03
C SER A 247 18.24 -1.16 -12.51
N LEU A 248 18.59 -2.39 -12.86
CA LEU A 248 17.62 -3.41 -13.25
C LEU A 248 16.59 -3.70 -12.15
N LEU A 249 16.98 -3.64 -10.88
CA LEU A 249 16.10 -3.89 -9.74
C LEU A 249 15.13 -2.73 -9.45
N ASP A 250 15.34 -1.58 -10.08
CA ASP A 250 14.43 -0.44 -9.95
C ASP A 250 13.26 -0.50 -10.94
N ILE A 251 13.31 -1.42 -11.93
CA ILE A 251 12.33 -1.50 -13.01
C ILE A 251 11.18 -2.46 -12.65
N ASP A 252 9.96 -2.00 -12.86
CA ASP A 252 8.74 -2.75 -12.62
C ASP A 252 8.32 -3.60 -13.84
N MET A 253 7.18 -4.29 -13.71
CA MET A 253 6.60 -5.14 -14.75
C MET A 253 6.17 -4.38 -16.03
N ASN A 254 6.08 -3.03 -15.97
CA ASN A 254 5.75 -2.18 -17.12
C ASN A 254 7.00 -1.69 -17.86
N GLY A 255 8.20 -2.09 -17.42
CA GLY A 255 9.46 -1.65 -18.00
C GLY A 255 9.90 -0.24 -17.60
N HIS A 256 9.30 0.33 -16.58
CA HIS A 256 9.60 1.66 -16.04
C HIS A 256 10.12 1.57 -14.61
N VAL A 257 10.75 2.64 -14.14
CA VAL A 257 11.12 2.78 -12.73
C VAL A 257 9.86 2.66 -11.87
N ASN A 258 9.89 1.73 -10.91
CA ASN A 258 8.80 1.55 -9.95
C ASN A 258 8.62 2.82 -9.12
N ASN A 259 7.37 3.23 -8.93
CA ASN A 259 6.99 4.44 -8.19
C ASN A 259 7.63 4.53 -6.79
N LEU A 260 7.81 3.41 -6.12
CA LEU A 260 8.44 3.35 -4.80
C LEU A 260 9.90 3.81 -4.82
N ASN A 261 10.62 3.61 -5.93
CA ASN A 261 12.02 3.98 -6.02
C ASN A 261 12.21 5.51 -6.03
N TYR A 262 11.31 6.26 -6.64
CA TYR A 262 11.38 7.73 -6.58
C TYR A 262 11.25 8.22 -5.13
N ILE A 263 10.32 7.64 -4.34
CA ILE A 263 10.16 7.96 -2.93
C ILE A 263 11.42 7.56 -2.15
N ARG A 264 11.94 6.36 -2.40
CA ARG A 264 13.18 5.87 -1.77
C ARG A 264 14.34 6.82 -2.03
N TRP A 265 14.56 7.21 -3.28
CA TRP A 265 15.64 8.13 -3.63
C TRP A 265 15.45 9.49 -2.97
N ALA A 266 14.25 10.08 -3.05
CA ALA A 266 13.96 11.37 -2.42
C ALA A 266 14.27 11.36 -0.91
N LEU A 267 13.87 10.30 -0.20
CA LEU A 267 14.12 10.17 1.24
C LEU A 267 15.58 9.81 1.56
N SER A 268 16.27 9.06 0.69
CA SER A 268 17.66 8.64 0.91
C SER A 268 18.65 9.79 0.79
N PHE A 269 18.33 10.83 0.03
CA PHE A 269 19.23 11.99 -0.18
C PHE A 269 18.99 13.14 0.81
N MET A 270 18.18 12.93 1.82
CA MET A 270 18.01 13.89 2.90
C MET A 270 19.25 13.96 3.80
N ASP A 271 19.39 15.07 4.50
CA ASP A 271 20.43 15.24 5.49
C ASP A 271 20.22 14.27 6.66
N ALA A 272 21.25 13.45 6.95
CA ALA A 272 21.17 12.42 7.97
C ALA A 272 21.06 13.01 9.39
N ASP A 273 21.66 14.17 9.64
CA ASP A 273 21.59 14.83 10.95
C ASP A 273 20.20 15.43 11.18
N PHE A 274 19.56 15.95 10.11
CA PHE A 274 18.16 16.37 10.18
C PHE A 274 17.24 15.18 10.47
N CYS A 275 17.41 14.04 9.78
CA CYS A 275 16.56 12.86 9.95
C CYS A 275 16.72 12.19 11.32
N ARG A 276 17.83 12.49 12.03
CA ARG A 276 18.10 11.91 13.35
C ARG A 276 17.13 12.47 14.39
N GLY A 277 16.27 11.62 14.95
CA GLY A 277 15.25 12.02 15.94
C GLY A 277 14.02 12.70 15.34
N LYS A 278 13.82 12.58 14.02
CA LYS A 278 12.61 13.05 13.33
C LYS A 278 11.90 11.91 12.62
N LEU A 279 10.58 12.04 12.52
CA LEU A 279 9.70 11.12 11.82
C LEU A 279 8.89 11.83 10.76
N LEU A 280 8.76 11.21 9.60
CA LEU A 280 7.93 11.72 8.52
C LEU A 280 6.46 11.72 8.94
N ARG A 281 5.78 12.86 8.80
CA ARG A 281 4.36 13.05 9.13
C ARG A 281 3.48 13.09 7.91
N ILE A 282 3.95 13.81 6.88
CA ILE A 282 3.20 13.98 5.64
C ILE A 282 4.13 13.67 4.47
N LEU A 283 3.65 12.87 3.55
CA LEU A 283 4.28 12.58 2.27
C LEU A 283 3.31 12.94 1.15
N ASP A 284 3.61 13.99 0.41
CA ASP A 284 2.94 14.36 -0.83
C ASP A 284 3.84 14.02 -2.01
N THR A 285 3.36 13.29 -3.00
CA THR A 285 4.14 12.95 -4.20
C THR A 285 3.35 13.21 -5.48
N ASN A 286 4.06 13.66 -6.52
CA ASN A 286 3.59 13.78 -7.89
C ASN A 286 4.53 12.99 -8.80
N PHE A 287 3.98 12.00 -9.50
CA PHE A 287 4.65 11.24 -10.55
C PHE A 287 4.30 11.91 -11.88
N LEU A 288 5.29 12.46 -12.57
CA LEU A 288 5.08 13.33 -13.72
C LEU A 288 5.37 12.62 -15.05
N ILE A 289 6.54 12.01 -15.15
CA ILE A 289 7.00 11.27 -16.32
C ILE A 289 7.72 10.02 -15.82
N SER A 290 7.55 8.89 -16.47
CA SER A 290 8.30 7.69 -16.14
C SER A 290 9.76 7.79 -16.55
N ALA A 291 10.67 7.28 -15.74
CA ALA A 291 12.07 7.06 -16.10
C ALA A 291 12.31 5.57 -16.43
N GLN A 292 13.38 5.29 -17.17
CA GLN A 292 13.74 3.98 -17.64
C GLN A 292 15.10 3.53 -17.10
N TYR A 293 15.42 2.26 -17.32
CA TYR A 293 16.72 1.69 -16.98
C TYR A 293 17.87 2.51 -17.57
N GLY A 294 18.85 2.84 -16.73
CA GLY A 294 20.09 3.50 -17.15
C GLY A 294 19.98 4.98 -17.51
N GLU A 295 18.78 5.61 -17.45
CA GLU A 295 18.64 7.05 -17.64
C GLU A 295 19.40 7.81 -16.54
N GLY A 296 20.11 8.87 -16.91
CA GLY A 296 20.71 9.78 -15.95
C GLY A 296 19.62 10.62 -15.26
N LEU A 297 19.55 10.53 -13.95
CA LEU A 297 18.62 11.33 -13.14
C LEU A 297 19.41 12.18 -12.14
N CYS A 298 18.92 13.38 -11.85
CA CYS A 298 19.41 14.24 -10.78
C CYS A 298 18.34 14.33 -9.69
N CYS A 299 18.61 13.78 -8.53
CA CYS A 299 17.78 13.89 -7.36
C CYS A 299 18.16 15.14 -6.57
N ARG A 300 17.18 16.00 -6.25
CA ARG A 300 17.38 17.28 -5.61
C ARG A 300 16.48 17.43 -4.42
N CYS A 301 16.98 18.04 -3.33
CA CYS A 301 16.15 18.41 -2.20
C CYS A 301 16.51 19.78 -1.62
N SER A 302 15.52 20.40 -1.02
CA SER A 302 15.68 21.69 -0.33
C SER A 302 14.83 21.73 0.93
N TYR A 303 15.44 22.13 2.02
CA TYR A 303 14.74 22.53 3.24
C TYR A 303 14.06 23.88 3.00
N ILE A 304 12.79 24.00 3.39
CA ILE A 304 12.05 25.25 3.28
C ILE A 304 11.97 25.94 4.64
N GLU A 305 11.05 25.48 5.49
CA GLU A 305 10.86 25.94 6.86
C GLU A 305 9.97 24.93 7.61
N GLY A 306 9.86 25.05 8.92
CA GLY A 306 8.87 24.27 9.70
C GLY A 306 9.02 22.75 9.56
N ASN A 307 10.25 22.25 9.39
CA ASN A 307 10.54 20.84 9.11
C ASN A 307 9.96 20.31 7.78
N VAL A 308 9.84 21.16 6.76
CA VAL A 308 9.38 20.81 5.42
C VAL A 308 10.55 20.75 4.45
N TYR A 309 10.57 19.66 3.65
CA TYR A 309 11.45 19.51 2.50
C TYR A 309 10.66 19.41 1.21
N ILE A 310 11.22 19.97 0.14
CA ILE A 310 10.78 19.77 -1.24
C ILE A 310 11.82 18.92 -1.95
N HIS A 311 11.35 17.94 -2.70
CA HIS A 311 12.16 17.03 -3.49
C HIS A 311 11.76 17.12 -4.96
N SER A 312 12.74 17.00 -5.84
CA SER A 312 12.52 16.90 -7.27
C SER A 312 13.53 15.91 -7.87
N ILE A 313 13.08 15.12 -8.82
CA ILE A 313 13.98 14.29 -9.62
C ILE A 313 13.78 14.70 -11.07
N VAL A 314 14.87 15.05 -11.73
CA VAL A 314 14.87 15.50 -13.13
C VAL A 314 15.75 14.57 -13.97
N ARG A 315 15.33 14.36 -15.22
CA ARG A 315 16.14 13.66 -16.21
C ARG A 315 17.26 14.57 -16.67
N THR A 316 18.50 14.08 -16.66
CA THR A 316 19.67 14.90 -17.01
C THR A 316 19.75 15.23 -18.49
N ALA A 317 19.20 14.38 -19.36
CA ALA A 317 19.27 14.52 -20.81
C ALA A 317 18.50 15.71 -21.36
N ASP A 318 17.33 16.02 -20.77
CA ASP A 318 16.41 17.05 -21.29
C ASP A 318 15.88 17.99 -20.20
N GLY A 319 16.27 17.80 -18.95
CA GLY A 319 15.78 18.60 -17.82
C GLY A 319 14.33 18.33 -17.42
N SER A 320 13.66 17.33 -18.00
CA SER A 320 12.28 16.98 -17.67
C SER A 320 12.18 16.52 -16.24
N GLU A 321 11.24 17.08 -15.49
CA GLU A 321 10.95 16.63 -14.12
C GLU A 321 10.13 15.34 -14.15
N VAL A 322 10.66 14.28 -13.55
CA VAL A 322 10.03 12.95 -13.51
C VAL A 322 9.23 12.73 -12.22
N PHE A 323 9.66 13.37 -11.13
CA PHE A 323 9.04 13.20 -9.81
C PHE A 323 9.19 14.47 -8.98
N ARG A 324 8.18 14.76 -8.15
CA ARG A 324 8.21 15.83 -7.17
C ARG A 324 7.56 15.37 -5.88
N ALA A 325 8.15 15.73 -4.75
CA ALA A 325 7.54 15.44 -3.45
C ALA A 325 7.69 16.61 -2.48
N ARG A 326 6.78 16.64 -1.51
CA ARG A 326 6.86 17.44 -0.30
C ARG A 326 6.80 16.50 0.89
N THR A 327 7.72 16.67 1.82
CA THR A 327 7.76 15.92 3.06
C THR A 327 7.69 16.88 4.24
N GLU A 328 6.91 16.50 5.27
CA GLU A 328 6.82 17.24 6.52
C GLU A 328 7.16 16.31 7.68
N TRP A 329 8.00 16.78 8.58
CA TRP A 329 8.62 15.99 9.64
C TRP A 329 8.25 16.52 11.01
N ALA A 330 8.20 15.64 12.00
CA ALA A 330 8.01 16.01 13.40
C ALA A 330 9.08 15.37 14.27
N ASP A 331 9.32 15.96 15.45
CA ASP A 331 10.21 15.38 16.43
C ASP A 331 9.66 14.04 16.92
N GLU A 332 10.53 13.07 17.09
CA GLU A 332 10.18 11.71 17.52
C GLU A 332 9.39 11.68 18.83
N PHE A 333 9.71 12.55 19.78
CA PHE A 333 9.01 12.66 21.07
C PHE A 333 7.52 12.96 20.98
N LYS A 334 7.06 13.50 19.86
CA LYS A 334 5.65 13.86 19.66
C LYS A 334 4.82 12.75 19.04
N MET A 335 5.47 11.68 18.58
CA MET A 335 4.83 10.66 17.74
C MET A 335 4.89 9.25 18.27
N THR A 336 5.78 8.90 19.17
CA THR A 336 6.11 7.49 19.39
C THR A 336 5.99 7.02 20.82
N ARG A 337 5.65 5.77 20.91
CA ARG A 337 5.90 4.94 22.09
C ARG A 337 7.41 4.85 22.31
N PRO A 338 7.92 5.10 23.53
CA PRO A 338 9.33 4.92 23.81
C PRO A 338 9.73 3.45 23.59
N LEU A 339 10.68 3.23 22.71
CA LEU A 339 11.34 1.93 22.58
C LEU A 339 12.18 1.72 23.86
N LYS A 340 11.64 0.98 24.81
CA LYS A 340 12.45 0.47 25.93
C LYS A 340 13.20 -0.76 25.41
N VAL A 341 14.29 -0.53 24.70
CA VAL A 341 15.32 -1.55 24.52
C VAL A 341 16.10 -1.61 25.83
N LYS A 342 15.96 -2.70 26.57
CA LYS A 342 16.86 -3.00 27.69
C LYS A 342 18.07 -3.75 27.17
#